data_5aced43d04166b6c7fc0dad42122f19d
#
_entry.id   5aced43d04166b6c7fc0dad42122f19d
#
_cell.length_a   1.000
_cell.length_b   1.000
_cell.length_c   1.000
_cell.angle_alpha   90.00
_cell.angle_beta   90.00
_cell.angle_gamma   90.00
#
_symmetry.space_group_name_H-M   'P 1'
#
loop_
_entity.id
_entity.type
_entity.pdbx_description
1 polymer ?
#
loop_
_entity_poly.entity_id
_entity_poly.type
_entity_poly.pdbx_seq_one_letter_code
_entity_poly.pdbx_strand_id
1 'polypeptide(L)'
;MDTIYQELVRASEEREQVCLCVITESAGSVPRRAGSKMLVYADGRTSGSVGGGALEMEVINEAHQAMKTGKTKFLDYSMNPKDCHAVGVCGGWVKVYIEPQLEPVTLLILGAGHVGLALVKLASMMDYRIILQDDRKEALDNVALAKDVEFVVCDIADLPNKVHITNRTCIVGLTRD
;
A
#
# COMPACT_ATOMS: atom_id res chain seq x y z
N MET A 1 18.31 -14.16 -6.14
CA MET A 1 17.96 -12.73 -6.19
C MET A 1 16.52 -12.66 -6.63
N ASP A 2 15.64 -12.21 -5.76
CA ASP A 2 14.22 -12.13 -6.06
C ASP A 2 13.97 -11.10 -7.17
N THR A 3 12.95 -11.34 -7.99
CA THR A 3 12.53 -10.34 -8.97
C THR A 3 11.77 -9.22 -8.25
N ILE A 4 11.70 -8.04 -8.86
CA ILE A 4 10.87 -6.92 -8.34
C ILE A 4 9.43 -7.35 -8.01
N TYR A 5 8.89 -8.26 -8.81
CA TYR A 5 7.53 -8.78 -8.60
C TYR A 5 7.43 -9.71 -7.39
N GLN A 6 8.43 -10.55 -7.14
CA GLN A 6 8.48 -11.40 -5.95
C GLN A 6 8.64 -10.57 -4.67
N GLU A 7 9.49 -9.55 -4.72
CA GLU A 7 9.63 -8.60 -3.62
C GLU A 7 8.34 -7.80 -3.36
N LEU A 8 7.62 -7.39 -4.42
CA LEU A 8 6.35 -6.71 -4.30
C LEU A 8 5.27 -7.60 -3.64
N VAL A 9 5.20 -8.88 -4.05
CA VAL A 9 4.29 -9.86 -3.43
C VAL A 9 4.63 -10.04 -1.95
N ARG A 10 5.92 -10.22 -1.63
CA ARG A 10 6.37 -10.34 -0.24
C ARG A 10 6.02 -9.10 0.59
N ALA A 11 6.30 -7.90 0.06
CA ALA A 11 5.95 -6.66 0.74
C ALA A 11 4.44 -6.58 1.03
N SER A 12 3.60 -7.05 0.09
CA SER A 12 2.15 -7.12 0.30
C SER A 12 1.75 -8.11 1.40
N GLU A 13 2.39 -9.30 1.43
CA GLU A 13 2.14 -10.31 2.46
C GLU A 13 2.60 -9.85 3.85
N GLU A 14 3.74 -9.18 3.92
CA GLU A 14 4.32 -8.61 5.14
C GLU A 14 3.69 -7.27 5.55
N ARG A 15 2.75 -6.75 4.74
CA ARG A 15 2.06 -5.48 4.93
C ARG A 15 3.02 -4.28 5.00
N GLU A 16 4.10 -4.35 4.27
CA GLU A 16 5.02 -3.24 4.11
C GLU A 16 4.45 -2.21 3.12
N GLN A 17 4.47 -0.94 3.50
CA GLN A 17 4.13 0.13 2.57
C GLN A 17 5.23 0.29 1.53
N VAL A 18 4.89 0.10 0.28
CA VAL A 18 5.82 0.12 -0.84
C VAL A 18 5.21 0.84 -2.05
N CYS A 19 6.06 1.46 -2.85
CA CYS A 19 5.69 2.13 -4.09
C CYS A 19 6.41 1.45 -5.26
N LEU A 20 5.69 1.07 -6.29
CA LEU A 20 6.27 0.59 -7.55
C LEU A 20 6.51 1.79 -8.47
N CYS A 21 7.77 2.00 -8.87
CA CYS A 21 8.20 3.02 -9.80
C CYS A 21 8.63 2.36 -11.11
N VAL A 22 8.08 2.78 -12.24
CA VAL A 22 8.33 2.18 -13.56
C VAL A 22 8.67 3.27 -14.55
N ILE A 23 9.79 3.14 -15.28
CA ILE A 23 10.03 3.95 -16.48
C ILE A 23 9.08 3.43 -17.57
N THR A 24 8.12 4.24 -17.96
CA THR A 24 7.14 3.89 -19.02
C THR A 24 7.62 4.28 -20.41
N GLU A 25 8.33 5.40 -20.50
CA GLU A 25 8.89 5.91 -21.75
C GLU A 25 10.30 6.46 -21.52
N SER A 26 11.14 6.40 -22.54
CA SER A 26 12.48 6.99 -22.51
C SER A 26 12.98 7.32 -23.91
N ALA A 27 13.69 8.43 -24.05
CA ALA A 27 14.34 8.77 -25.31
C ALA A 27 15.69 9.50 -25.07
N GLY A 28 16.55 9.45 -26.08
CA GLY A 28 17.91 9.98 -26.00
C GLY A 28 18.82 9.13 -25.12
N SER A 29 19.88 9.77 -24.61
CA SER A 29 20.81 9.09 -23.69
C SER A 29 20.26 9.09 -22.29
N VAL A 30 19.98 7.91 -21.75
CA VAL A 30 19.39 7.71 -20.42
C VAL A 30 20.09 6.55 -19.70
N PRO A 31 20.26 6.59 -18.37
CA PRO A 31 20.95 5.54 -17.63
C PRO A 31 20.14 4.22 -17.56
N ARG A 32 18.82 4.33 -17.60
CA ARG A 32 17.88 3.19 -17.66
C ARG A 32 16.78 3.48 -18.68
N ARG A 33 16.30 2.43 -19.35
CA ARG A 33 15.29 2.51 -20.40
C ARG A 33 13.90 2.13 -19.89
N ALA A 34 12.88 2.39 -20.71
CA ALA A 34 11.53 1.95 -20.49
C ALA A 34 11.47 0.46 -20.10
N GLY A 35 10.62 0.13 -19.12
CA GLY A 35 10.52 -1.18 -18.50
C GLY A 35 11.37 -1.36 -17.24
N SER A 36 12.35 -0.47 -16.97
CA SER A 36 13.10 -0.50 -15.70
C SER A 36 12.20 -0.16 -14.53
N LYS A 37 12.42 -0.85 -13.40
CA LYS A 37 11.57 -0.75 -12.22
C LYS A 37 12.40 -0.57 -10.96
N MET A 38 11.79 0.10 -10.00
CA MET A 38 12.31 0.27 -8.65
C MET A 38 11.17 0.18 -7.65
N LEU A 39 11.37 -0.52 -6.55
CA LEU A 39 10.52 -0.44 -5.36
C LEU A 39 11.11 0.58 -4.40
N VAL A 40 10.25 1.38 -3.82
CA VAL A 40 10.58 2.34 -2.76
C VAL A 40 9.71 2.00 -1.55
N TYR A 41 10.35 1.65 -0.44
CA TYR A 41 9.68 1.33 0.82
C TYR A 41 9.49 2.58 1.68
N ALA A 42 8.52 2.55 2.59
CA ALA A 42 8.22 3.67 3.48
C ALA A 42 9.40 4.04 4.41
N ASP A 43 10.26 3.09 4.73
CA ASP A 43 11.47 3.26 5.54
C ASP A 43 12.68 3.81 4.75
N GLY A 44 12.50 4.06 3.44
CA GLY A 44 13.54 4.58 2.55
C GLY A 44 14.40 3.52 1.87
N ARG A 45 14.23 2.22 2.19
CA ARG A 45 14.86 1.14 1.42
C ARG A 45 14.38 1.18 -0.03
N THR A 46 15.23 0.75 -0.95
CA THR A 46 14.89 0.60 -2.37
C THR A 46 15.35 -0.75 -2.89
N SER A 47 14.67 -1.25 -3.91
CA SER A 47 15.09 -2.41 -4.69
C SER A 47 14.91 -2.13 -6.18
N GLY A 48 15.84 -2.57 -7.00
CA GLY A 48 15.89 -2.19 -8.41
C GLY A 48 16.46 -0.79 -8.64
N SER A 49 16.22 -0.21 -9.83
CA SER A 49 16.76 1.11 -10.19
C SER A 49 16.03 1.71 -11.39
N VAL A 50 15.81 3.03 -11.34
CA VAL A 50 15.31 3.83 -12.45
C VAL A 50 16.39 4.73 -13.07
N GLY A 51 17.68 4.58 -12.67
CA GLY A 51 18.79 5.25 -13.33
C GLY A 51 19.86 5.86 -12.43
N GLY A 52 19.64 5.90 -11.12
CA GLY A 52 20.61 6.44 -10.15
C GLY A 52 20.62 7.96 -10.04
N GLY A 53 21.44 8.45 -9.11
CA GLY A 53 21.70 9.88 -8.93
C GLY A 53 20.47 10.71 -8.58
N ALA A 54 20.43 11.93 -9.10
CA ALA A 54 19.37 12.89 -8.79
C ALA A 54 17.98 12.41 -9.25
N LEU A 55 17.89 11.67 -10.37
CA LEU A 55 16.61 11.10 -10.81
C LEU A 55 16.00 10.16 -9.76
N GLU A 56 16.80 9.25 -9.21
CA GLU A 56 16.29 8.34 -8.18
C GLU A 56 15.86 9.08 -6.90
N MET A 57 16.61 10.09 -6.49
CA MET A 57 16.24 10.90 -5.32
C MET A 57 14.89 11.57 -5.52
N GLU A 58 14.63 12.15 -6.69
CA GLU A 58 13.33 12.76 -7.01
C GLU A 58 12.21 11.71 -7.05
N VAL A 59 12.45 10.55 -7.69
CA VAL A 59 11.48 9.46 -7.74
C VAL A 59 11.17 8.92 -6.34
N ILE A 60 12.17 8.79 -5.46
CA ILE A 60 11.98 8.37 -4.05
C ILE A 60 11.11 9.38 -3.30
N ASN A 61 11.41 10.69 -3.43
CA ASN A 61 10.62 11.74 -2.80
C ASN A 61 9.16 11.70 -3.27
N GLU A 62 8.94 11.56 -4.58
CA GLU A 62 7.61 11.49 -5.17
C GLU A 62 6.86 10.20 -4.80
N ALA A 63 7.57 9.08 -4.64
CA ALA A 63 7.03 7.82 -4.15
C ALA A 63 6.54 7.95 -2.70
N HIS A 64 7.31 8.60 -1.82
CA HIS A 64 6.87 8.88 -0.46
C HIS A 64 5.63 9.78 -0.42
N GLN A 65 5.54 10.78 -1.32
CA GLN A 65 4.32 11.59 -1.43
C GLN A 65 3.13 10.79 -1.95
N ALA A 66 3.36 9.89 -2.92
CA ALA A 66 2.33 8.99 -3.44
C ALA A 66 1.79 8.07 -2.33
N MET A 67 2.67 7.46 -1.51
CA MET A 67 2.26 6.65 -0.36
C MET A 67 1.41 7.43 0.65
N LYS A 68 1.80 8.68 0.97
CA LYS A 68 1.04 9.55 1.90
C LYS A 68 -0.34 9.90 1.37
N THR A 69 -0.47 10.15 0.07
CA THR A 69 -1.73 10.60 -0.54
C THR A 69 -2.60 9.48 -1.07
N GLY A 70 -2.03 8.28 -1.25
CA GLY A 70 -2.67 7.15 -1.89
C GLY A 70 -2.92 7.34 -3.40
N LYS A 71 -2.26 8.31 -4.04
CA LYS A 71 -2.49 8.65 -5.44
C LYS A 71 -1.32 8.24 -6.32
N THR A 72 -1.61 7.66 -7.45
CA THR A 72 -0.62 7.39 -8.52
C THR A 72 -0.14 8.70 -9.14
N LYS A 73 1.07 8.68 -9.69
CA LYS A 73 1.67 9.83 -10.39
C LYS A 73 2.27 9.41 -11.73
N PHE A 74 2.23 10.34 -12.69
CA PHE A 74 3.02 10.28 -13.92
C PHE A 74 3.90 11.53 -13.97
N LEU A 75 5.21 11.33 -14.07
CA LEU A 75 6.19 12.39 -13.99
C LEU A 75 7.15 12.34 -15.18
N ASP A 76 7.42 13.48 -15.76
CA ASP A 76 8.36 13.65 -16.83
C ASP A 76 9.66 14.26 -16.29
N TYR A 77 10.78 13.61 -16.55
CA TYR A 77 12.09 14.06 -16.12
C TYR A 77 13.02 14.29 -17.32
N SER A 78 13.51 15.49 -17.43
CA SER A 78 14.58 15.84 -18.40
C SER A 78 15.94 15.60 -17.77
N MET A 79 16.86 15.07 -18.57
CA MET A 79 18.29 14.98 -18.27
C MET A 79 19.11 15.87 -19.21
N ASN A 80 18.47 16.83 -19.88
CA ASN A 80 19.17 17.78 -20.72
C ASN A 80 19.68 18.93 -19.84
N PRO A 81 21.02 19.17 -19.79
CA PRO A 81 21.59 20.22 -18.95
C PRO A 81 21.13 21.65 -19.31
N LYS A 82 20.49 21.82 -20.46
CA LYS A 82 19.90 23.11 -20.86
C LYS A 82 18.52 23.37 -20.23
N ASP A 83 17.90 22.36 -19.65
CA ASP A 83 16.59 22.51 -19.00
C ASP A 83 16.81 22.92 -17.54
N CYS A 84 16.11 23.95 -17.09
CA CYS A 84 16.25 24.51 -15.75
C CYS A 84 15.84 23.55 -14.63
N HIS A 85 15.11 22.49 -14.95
CA HIS A 85 14.65 21.44 -14.02
C HIS A 85 15.24 20.07 -14.37
N ALA A 86 16.40 20.04 -15.04
CA ALA A 86 17.04 18.77 -15.37
C ALA A 86 17.50 18.02 -14.13
N VAL A 87 17.12 16.74 -14.04
CA VAL A 87 17.54 15.82 -12.96
C VAL A 87 18.82 15.05 -13.31
N GLY A 88 19.50 15.43 -14.39
CA GLY A 88 20.72 14.79 -14.86
C GLY A 88 21.35 15.52 -16.05
N VAL A 89 22.46 14.97 -16.56
CA VAL A 89 23.26 15.59 -17.63
C VAL A 89 23.40 14.69 -18.86
N CYS A 90 22.67 13.58 -18.93
CA CYS A 90 22.84 12.58 -19.99
C CYS A 90 22.22 12.96 -21.34
N GLY A 91 21.40 14.00 -21.38
CA GLY A 91 20.82 14.55 -22.62
C GLY A 91 19.52 13.89 -23.09
N GLY A 92 19.00 12.91 -22.35
CA GLY A 92 17.74 12.25 -22.65
C GLY A 92 16.57 12.73 -21.77
N TRP A 93 15.48 11.99 -21.83
CA TRP A 93 14.34 12.16 -20.92
C TRP A 93 13.69 10.82 -20.62
N VAL A 94 13.00 10.74 -19.48
CA VAL A 94 12.22 9.59 -19.06
C VAL A 94 10.85 10.03 -18.53
N LYS A 95 9.84 9.16 -18.72
CA LYS A 95 8.56 9.25 -18.05
C LYS A 95 8.47 8.15 -17.02
N VAL A 96 8.16 8.50 -15.79
CA VAL A 96 8.08 7.57 -14.67
C VAL A 96 6.64 7.50 -14.16
N TYR A 97 6.09 6.29 -14.08
CA TYR A 97 4.86 5.98 -13.38
C TYR A 97 5.19 5.54 -11.96
N ILE A 98 4.48 6.09 -11.00
CA ILE A 98 4.64 5.83 -9.57
C ILE A 98 3.31 5.36 -9.02
N GLU A 99 3.28 4.13 -8.50
CA GLU A 99 2.09 3.47 -7.98
C GLU A 99 2.32 3.03 -6.53
N PRO A 100 1.67 3.69 -5.55
CA PRO A 100 1.69 3.22 -4.18
C PRO A 100 0.85 1.95 -4.06
N GLN A 101 1.44 0.89 -3.49
CA GLN A 101 0.69 -0.30 -3.11
C GLN A 101 -0.02 0.00 -1.80
N LEU A 102 -1.32 0.12 -1.89
CA LEU A 102 -2.16 0.45 -0.74
C LEU A 102 -2.72 -0.85 -0.17
N GLU A 103 -2.61 -1.00 1.14
CA GLU A 103 -3.36 -2.06 1.82
C GLU A 103 -4.86 -1.90 1.54
N PRO A 104 -5.62 -3.00 1.45
CA PRO A 104 -7.08 -2.95 1.41
C PRO A 104 -7.62 -2.11 2.57
N VAL A 105 -8.75 -1.44 2.36
CA VAL A 105 -9.42 -0.74 3.45
C VAL A 105 -9.85 -1.77 4.49
N THR A 106 -9.44 -1.59 5.74
CA THR A 106 -9.85 -2.44 6.84
C THR A 106 -11.20 -1.99 7.38
N LEU A 107 -12.17 -2.89 7.44
CA LEU A 107 -13.43 -2.70 8.14
C LEU A 107 -13.35 -3.42 9.48
N LEU A 108 -13.19 -2.64 10.55
CA LEU A 108 -13.18 -3.12 11.93
C LEU A 108 -14.61 -3.02 12.50
N ILE A 109 -15.22 -4.16 12.75
CA ILE A 109 -16.57 -4.29 13.28
C ILE A 109 -16.48 -4.65 14.75
N LEU A 110 -17.00 -3.80 15.61
CA LEU A 110 -17.05 -4.02 17.06
C LEU A 110 -18.43 -4.57 17.43
N GLY A 111 -18.46 -5.84 17.83
CA GLY A 111 -19.65 -6.57 18.22
C GLY A 111 -20.10 -7.62 17.18
N ALA A 112 -20.04 -8.90 17.57
CA ALA A 112 -20.46 -10.05 16.79
C ALA A 112 -21.94 -10.43 17.00
N GLY A 113 -22.79 -9.45 17.31
CA GLY A 113 -24.24 -9.62 17.34
C GLY A 113 -24.85 -9.80 15.95
N HIS A 114 -26.18 -9.98 15.87
CA HIS A 114 -26.87 -10.21 14.60
C HIS A 114 -26.58 -9.14 13.53
N VAL A 115 -26.48 -7.87 13.94
CA VAL A 115 -26.18 -6.76 13.01
C VAL A 115 -24.73 -6.82 12.54
N GLY A 116 -23.78 -7.08 13.46
CA GLY A 116 -22.36 -7.23 13.13
C GLY A 116 -22.13 -8.36 12.13
N LEU A 117 -22.75 -9.53 12.38
CA LEU A 117 -22.67 -10.68 11.48
C LEU A 117 -23.32 -10.43 10.12
N ALA A 118 -24.43 -9.67 10.07
CA ALA A 118 -25.05 -9.27 8.83
C ALA A 118 -24.12 -8.30 8.04
N LEU A 119 -23.49 -7.36 8.73
CA LEU A 119 -22.52 -6.44 8.11
C LEU A 119 -21.30 -7.17 7.57
N VAL A 120 -20.76 -8.16 8.30
CA VAL A 120 -19.67 -9.01 7.81
C VAL A 120 -20.04 -9.69 6.49
N LYS A 121 -21.25 -10.27 6.39
CA LYS A 121 -21.72 -10.92 5.14
C LYS A 121 -21.78 -9.94 3.97
N LEU A 122 -22.25 -8.72 4.20
CA LEU A 122 -22.29 -7.69 3.16
C LEU A 122 -20.88 -7.23 2.77
N ALA A 123 -20.03 -6.98 3.77
CA ALA A 123 -18.67 -6.54 3.54
C ALA A 123 -17.79 -7.60 2.83
N SER A 124 -18.07 -8.90 3.04
CA SER A 124 -17.39 -10.00 2.35
C SER A 124 -17.68 -10.05 0.84
N MET A 125 -18.67 -9.30 0.36
CA MET A 125 -18.93 -9.12 -1.07
C MET A 125 -18.14 -7.95 -1.66
N MET A 126 -17.39 -7.24 -0.84
CA MET A 126 -16.59 -6.06 -1.21
C MET A 126 -15.12 -6.33 -0.89
N ASP A 127 -14.24 -5.53 -1.45
CA ASP A 127 -12.79 -5.68 -1.27
C ASP A 127 -12.30 -5.00 0.02
N TYR A 128 -12.81 -5.49 1.17
CA TYR A 128 -12.37 -5.08 2.50
C TYR A 128 -11.60 -6.19 3.20
N ARG A 129 -10.55 -5.82 3.93
CA ARG A 129 -10.04 -6.64 5.03
C ARG A 129 -11.02 -6.51 6.20
N ILE A 130 -11.65 -7.61 6.63
CA ILE A 130 -12.65 -7.57 7.68
C ILE A 130 -12.05 -8.09 8.97
N ILE A 131 -12.16 -7.28 10.03
CA ILE A 131 -11.83 -7.66 11.40
C ILE A 131 -13.12 -7.58 12.20
N LEU A 132 -13.52 -8.69 12.81
CA LEU A 132 -14.68 -8.76 13.72
C LEU A 132 -14.18 -8.97 15.15
N GLN A 133 -14.49 -8.01 16.02
CA GLN A 133 -14.15 -8.08 17.43
C GLN A 133 -15.42 -8.33 18.28
N ASP A 134 -15.29 -9.17 19.30
CA ASP A 134 -16.26 -9.31 20.40
C ASP A 134 -15.49 -9.74 21.66
N ASP A 135 -15.98 -9.42 22.84
CA ASP A 135 -15.39 -9.85 24.12
C ASP A 135 -15.79 -11.31 24.45
N ARG A 136 -16.86 -11.80 23.85
CA ARG A 136 -17.41 -13.15 24.06
C ARG A 136 -16.89 -14.10 22.99
N LYS A 137 -16.07 -15.06 23.39
CA LYS A 137 -15.55 -16.08 22.47
C LYS A 137 -16.68 -16.88 21.78
N GLU A 138 -17.73 -17.21 22.51
CA GLU A 138 -18.88 -17.99 22.00
C GLU A 138 -19.63 -17.27 20.86
N ALA A 139 -19.57 -15.95 20.82
CA ALA A 139 -20.17 -15.17 19.73
C ALA A 139 -19.45 -15.39 18.40
N LEU A 140 -18.17 -15.75 18.45
CA LEU A 140 -17.32 -15.96 17.28
C LEU A 140 -17.19 -17.45 16.88
N ASP A 141 -17.29 -18.38 17.83
CA ASP A 141 -17.10 -19.82 17.59
C ASP A 141 -18.18 -20.42 16.67
N ASN A 142 -19.37 -19.83 16.59
CA ASN A 142 -20.51 -20.33 15.80
C ASN A 142 -20.67 -19.63 14.44
N VAL A 143 -19.69 -18.84 14.04
CA VAL A 143 -19.81 -18.04 12.83
C VAL A 143 -19.18 -18.77 11.65
N ALA A 144 -20.01 -19.44 10.84
CA ALA A 144 -19.63 -19.91 9.51
C ALA A 144 -19.49 -18.69 8.56
N LEU A 145 -18.41 -17.95 8.70
CA LEU A 145 -18.11 -16.79 7.87
C LEU A 145 -17.13 -17.13 6.74
N ALA A 146 -17.07 -16.25 5.77
CA ALA A 146 -16.14 -16.34 4.66
C ALA A 146 -14.69 -16.50 5.16
N LYS A 147 -13.86 -17.17 4.38
CA LYS A 147 -12.49 -17.57 4.75
C LYS A 147 -11.55 -16.42 5.15
N ASP A 148 -11.93 -15.16 4.87
CA ASP A 148 -11.05 -14.00 4.94
C ASP A 148 -11.43 -13.01 6.07
N VAL A 149 -12.15 -13.49 7.11
CA VAL A 149 -12.51 -12.67 8.27
C VAL A 149 -11.59 -12.97 9.45
N GLU A 150 -10.90 -11.95 9.92
CA GLU A 150 -10.06 -12.02 11.11
C GLU A 150 -10.91 -11.81 12.37
N PHE A 151 -10.79 -12.74 13.35
CA PHE A 151 -11.52 -12.68 14.62
C PHE A 151 -10.60 -12.21 15.73
N VAL A 152 -11.06 -11.22 16.50
CA VAL A 152 -10.33 -10.70 17.66
C VAL A 152 -11.20 -10.79 18.90
N VAL A 153 -10.84 -11.69 19.82
CA VAL A 153 -11.52 -11.81 21.13
C VAL A 153 -10.77 -10.95 22.15
N CYS A 154 -11.36 -9.83 22.52
CA CYS A 154 -10.82 -8.95 23.57
C CYS A 154 -11.86 -7.93 24.02
N ASP A 155 -11.60 -7.31 25.17
CA ASP A 155 -12.26 -6.05 25.55
C ASP A 155 -11.88 -4.94 24.54
N ILE A 156 -12.79 -4.00 24.31
CA ILE A 156 -12.56 -2.84 23.42
C ILE A 156 -11.35 -2.02 23.90
N ALA A 157 -11.13 -1.93 25.22
CA ALA A 157 -9.98 -1.22 25.78
C ALA A 157 -8.62 -1.82 25.38
N ASP A 158 -8.57 -3.14 25.14
CA ASP A 158 -7.36 -3.85 24.72
C ASP A 158 -7.16 -3.89 23.21
N LEU A 159 -8.14 -3.45 22.44
CA LEU A 159 -8.14 -3.53 20.98
C LEU A 159 -6.94 -2.83 20.32
N PRO A 160 -6.48 -1.63 20.77
CA PRO A 160 -5.32 -0.96 20.19
C PRO A 160 -4.01 -1.76 20.31
N ASN A 161 -3.93 -2.71 21.24
CA ASN A 161 -2.78 -3.59 21.40
C ASN A 161 -2.83 -4.81 20.48
N LYS A 162 -3.98 -5.10 19.87
CA LYS A 162 -4.23 -6.30 19.05
C LYS A 162 -4.46 -6.01 17.58
N VAL A 163 -4.94 -4.81 17.27
CA VAL A 163 -5.29 -4.42 15.90
C VAL A 163 -4.54 -3.15 15.53
N HIS A 164 -3.80 -3.21 14.44
CA HIS A 164 -3.15 -2.02 13.89
C HIS A 164 -4.17 -1.14 13.16
N ILE A 165 -4.47 0.02 13.75
CA ILE A 165 -5.41 1.01 13.19
C ILE A 165 -4.63 2.05 12.39
N THR A 166 -5.04 2.25 11.14
CA THR A 166 -4.41 3.20 10.21
C THR A 166 -5.45 4.20 9.70
N ASN A 167 -5.02 5.16 8.88
CA ASN A 167 -5.93 6.05 8.16
C ASN A 167 -6.80 5.35 7.10
N ARG A 168 -6.58 4.05 6.88
CA ARG A 168 -7.39 3.17 6.00
C ARG A 168 -8.27 2.21 6.81
N THR A 169 -8.48 2.45 8.09
CA THR A 169 -9.35 1.65 8.95
C THR A 169 -10.69 2.37 9.17
N CYS A 170 -11.77 1.75 8.71
CA CYS A 170 -13.15 2.16 9.03
C CYS A 170 -13.62 1.37 10.25
N ILE A 171 -14.11 2.04 11.27
CA ILE A 171 -14.59 1.40 12.51
C ILE A 171 -16.10 1.54 12.59
N VAL A 172 -16.79 0.43 12.84
CA VAL A 172 -18.24 0.39 13.05
C VAL A 172 -18.55 -0.26 14.41
N GLY A 173 -19.04 0.53 15.34
CA GLY A 173 -19.45 0.07 16.67
C GLY A 173 -20.91 -0.43 16.65
N LEU A 174 -21.11 -1.69 17.01
CA LEU A 174 -22.41 -2.36 17.06
C LEU A 174 -22.60 -3.10 18.40
N THR A 175 -21.87 -2.68 19.41
CA THR A 175 -21.97 -3.18 20.78
C THR A 175 -23.22 -2.62 21.46
N ARG A 176 -23.72 -3.32 22.47
CA ARG A 176 -24.68 -2.77 23.42
C ARG A 176 -23.88 -2.20 24.59
N ASP A 177 -23.87 -0.88 24.73
CA ASP A 177 -23.20 -0.08 25.80
C ASP A 177 -21.67 -0.13 25.78
#